data_50d450d10702ad62068580fe3a4897b7
#
_entry.id   50d450d10702ad62068580fe3a4897b7
#
_cell.length_a   1.000
_cell.length_b   1.000
_cell.length_c   1.000
_cell.angle_alpha   90.00
_cell.angle_beta   90.00
_cell.angle_gamma   90.00
#
_symmetry.space_group_name_H-M   'P 1'
#
loop_
_entity.id
_entity.type
_entity.pdbx_description
1 polymer ?
#
loop_
_entity_poly.entity_id
_entity_poly.type
_entity_poly.pdbx_seq_one_letter_code
_entity_poly.pdbx_strand_id
1 'polypeptide(L)'
;MNSVARKKPVSRAIKLERQRRAIKNKIIAENDAILRALALMRDGHCVVCGTTNHLQVSHIYAKGKYPEMRWLLDNVEIRCAGDHFYKKGSPHGDSAGFHEWLSHYPLTVQYLQEQAARTDVKVTLEFIEQANRELRAQYLKAAGSQWGE
;
A
#
# COMPACT_ATOMS: atom_id res chain seq x y z
N MET A 1 -35.44 -8.25 -38.61
CA MET A 1 -35.75 -8.92 -37.31
C MET A 1 -34.50 -9.07 -36.50
N ASN A 2 -34.29 -8.21 -35.48
CA ASN A 2 -33.10 -8.28 -34.65
C ASN A 2 -33.32 -9.35 -33.52
N SER A 3 -32.61 -10.47 -33.66
CA SER A 3 -32.57 -11.51 -32.62
C SER A 3 -31.77 -11.01 -31.43
N VAL A 4 -32.43 -10.60 -30.34
CA VAL A 4 -31.80 -10.27 -29.07
C VAL A 4 -31.34 -11.58 -28.44
N ALA A 5 -30.04 -11.87 -28.51
CA ALA A 5 -29.43 -13.04 -27.86
C ALA A 5 -29.63 -12.94 -26.33
N ARG A 6 -30.47 -13.81 -25.75
CA ARG A 6 -30.70 -13.93 -24.33
C ARG A 6 -29.41 -14.38 -23.65
N LYS A 7 -28.79 -13.49 -22.83
CA LYS A 7 -27.63 -13.83 -22.01
C LYS A 7 -27.97 -14.98 -21.05
N LYS A 8 -27.20 -16.07 -21.10
CA LYS A 8 -27.38 -17.20 -20.19
C LYS A 8 -27.30 -16.75 -18.72
N PRO A 9 -28.16 -17.28 -17.83
CA PRO A 9 -28.13 -16.90 -16.41
C PRO A 9 -26.78 -17.29 -15.78
N VAL A 10 -26.19 -16.38 -15.02
CA VAL A 10 -24.92 -16.58 -14.31
C VAL A 10 -25.16 -17.59 -13.16
N SER A 11 -24.35 -18.64 -13.05
CA SER A 11 -24.48 -19.66 -12.02
C SER A 11 -24.33 -19.06 -10.61
N ARG A 12 -24.94 -19.73 -9.60
CA ARG A 12 -24.84 -19.34 -8.17
C ARG A 12 -23.39 -19.25 -7.70
N ALA A 13 -22.52 -20.16 -8.14
CA ALA A 13 -21.10 -20.18 -7.81
C ALA A 13 -20.38 -18.93 -8.31
N ILE A 14 -20.64 -18.52 -9.58
CA ILE A 14 -20.05 -17.30 -10.15
C ILE A 14 -20.54 -16.04 -9.42
N LYS A 15 -21.81 -15.99 -9.01
CA LYS A 15 -22.31 -14.85 -8.21
C LYS A 15 -21.61 -14.75 -6.86
N LEU A 16 -21.45 -15.87 -6.17
CA LEU A 16 -20.76 -15.93 -4.87
C LEU A 16 -19.29 -15.49 -4.99
N GLU A 17 -18.59 -15.97 -6.02
CA GLU A 17 -17.20 -15.60 -6.25
C GLU A 17 -17.05 -14.08 -6.56
N ARG A 18 -17.96 -13.52 -7.34
CA ARG A 18 -18.01 -12.08 -7.58
C ARG A 18 -18.23 -11.27 -6.30
N GLN A 19 -19.12 -11.75 -5.41
CA GLN A 19 -19.36 -11.10 -4.13
C GLN A 19 -18.11 -11.13 -3.22
N ARG A 20 -17.47 -12.30 -3.10
CA ARG A 20 -16.21 -12.46 -2.34
C ARG A 20 -15.12 -11.52 -2.86
N ARG A 21 -14.96 -11.45 -4.19
CA ARG A 21 -14.00 -10.53 -4.83
C ARG A 21 -14.33 -9.07 -4.56
N ALA A 22 -15.59 -8.69 -4.59
CA ALA A 22 -16.02 -7.32 -4.29
C ALA A 22 -15.71 -6.94 -2.83
N ILE A 23 -15.99 -7.83 -1.86
CA ILE A 23 -15.65 -7.64 -0.44
C ILE A 23 -14.13 -7.49 -0.28
N LYS A 24 -13.35 -8.40 -0.86
CA LYS A 24 -11.88 -8.34 -0.82
C LYS A 24 -11.36 -7.01 -1.35
N ASN A 25 -11.83 -6.56 -2.51
CA ASN A 25 -11.40 -5.31 -3.12
C ASN A 25 -11.76 -4.09 -2.26
N LYS A 26 -12.92 -4.11 -1.61
CA LYS A 26 -13.33 -3.03 -0.69
C LYS A 26 -12.37 -2.92 0.50
N ILE A 27 -12.02 -4.04 1.13
CA ILE A 27 -11.09 -4.04 2.27
C ILE A 27 -9.69 -3.59 1.83
N ILE A 28 -9.22 -4.03 0.66
CA ILE A 28 -7.95 -3.60 0.09
C ILE A 28 -7.92 -2.07 -0.11
N ALA A 29 -8.97 -1.50 -0.67
CA ALA A 29 -9.05 -0.05 -0.90
C ALA A 29 -9.09 0.72 0.43
N GLU A 30 -9.77 0.20 1.43
CA GLU A 30 -9.78 0.78 2.78
C GLU A 30 -8.40 0.73 3.44
N ASN A 31 -7.71 -0.42 3.36
CA ASN A 31 -6.35 -0.56 3.88
C ASN A 31 -5.38 0.43 3.22
N ASP A 32 -5.46 0.59 1.89
CA ASP A 32 -4.63 1.55 1.17
C ASP A 32 -4.91 3.00 1.62
N ALA A 33 -6.18 3.34 1.88
CA ALA A 33 -6.56 4.67 2.37
C ALA A 33 -6.04 4.93 3.79
N ILE A 34 -6.15 3.97 4.70
CA ILE A 34 -5.65 4.08 6.07
C ILE A 34 -4.12 4.17 6.08
N LEU A 35 -3.44 3.32 5.31
CA LEU A 35 -1.98 3.37 5.16
C LEU A 35 -1.52 4.74 4.66
N ARG A 36 -2.21 5.30 3.65
CA ARG A 36 -1.94 6.65 3.15
C ARG A 36 -2.11 7.70 4.24
N ALA A 37 -3.18 7.62 5.03
CA ALA A 37 -3.41 8.57 6.12
C ALA A 37 -2.30 8.49 7.18
N LEU A 38 -1.91 7.28 7.60
CA LEU A 38 -0.81 7.04 8.53
C LEU A 38 0.53 7.58 7.99
N ALA A 39 0.85 7.31 6.74
CA ALA A 39 2.06 7.79 6.10
C ALA A 39 2.08 9.34 6.03
N LEU A 40 0.95 9.97 5.72
CA LEU A 40 0.82 11.42 5.73
C LEU A 40 0.93 12.02 7.13
N MET A 41 0.41 11.36 8.17
CA MET A 41 0.57 11.79 9.56
C MET A 41 2.04 11.72 9.99
N ARG A 42 2.79 10.71 9.55
CA ARG A 42 4.21 10.53 9.85
C ARG A 42 5.10 11.53 9.10
N ASP A 43 4.91 11.65 7.77
CA ASP A 43 5.84 12.37 6.88
C ASP A 43 5.40 13.82 6.63
N GLY A 44 4.09 14.08 6.47
CA GLY A 44 3.50 15.40 6.25
C GLY A 44 3.83 16.05 4.90
N HIS A 45 4.92 15.64 4.25
CA HIS A 45 5.46 16.23 3.02
C HIS A 45 6.23 15.18 2.21
N CYS A 46 6.68 15.54 1.02
CA CYS A 46 7.60 14.69 0.25
C CYS A 46 8.92 14.54 1.01
N VAL A 47 9.30 13.31 1.36
CA VAL A 47 10.53 13.03 2.13
C VAL A 47 11.82 13.40 1.40
N VAL A 48 11.75 13.66 0.08
CA VAL A 48 12.90 13.99 -0.75
C VAL A 48 13.06 15.50 -0.92
N CYS A 49 11.99 16.21 -1.32
CA CYS A 49 12.08 17.64 -1.68
C CYS A 49 11.26 18.56 -0.77
N GLY A 50 10.55 18.03 0.23
CA GLY A 50 9.80 18.82 1.22
C GLY A 50 8.49 19.45 0.71
N THR A 51 8.12 19.27 -0.58
CA THR A 51 6.86 19.81 -1.09
C THR A 51 5.65 19.12 -0.49
N THR A 52 4.56 19.85 -0.33
CA THR A 52 3.24 19.32 0.09
C THR A 52 2.29 19.08 -1.08
N ASN A 53 2.75 19.35 -2.33
CA ASN A 53 1.93 19.21 -3.51
C ASN A 53 2.08 17.83 -4.16
N HIS A 54 0.97 17.31 -4.70
CA HIS A 54 0.92 16.05 -5.46
C HIS A 54 1.52 14.85 -4.73
N LEU A 55 1.26 14.74 -3.43
CA LEU A 55 1.78 13.70 -2.57
C LEU A 55 1.16 12.33 -2.88
N GLN A 56 2.01 11.31 -2.93
CA GLN A 56 1.67 9.92 -3.21
C GLN A 56 2.37 8.97 -2.23
N VAL A 57 1.76 7.82 -2.00
CA VAL A 57 2.40 6.71 -1.28
C VAL A 57 3.35 6.00 -2.23
N SER A 58 4.62 5.99 -1.89
CA SER A 58 5.69 5.29 -2.61
C SER A 58 6.10 4.06 -1.83
N HIS A 59 5.96 2.85 -2.41
CA HIS A 59 6.41 1.62 -1.77
C HIS A 59 7.90 1.40 -2.04
N ILE A 60 8.66 1.07 -0.99
CA ILE A 60 10.08 0.69 -1.07
C ILE A 60 10.20 -0.67 -1.75
N TYR A 61 9.50 -1.67 -1.24
CA TYR A 61 9.30 -2.97 -1.89
C TYR A 61 7.96 -2.96 -2.62
N ALA A 62 8.01 -3.12 -3.94
CA ALA A 62 6.83 -2.98 -4.79
C ALA A 62 5.70 -3.93 -4.37
N LYS A 63 4.51 -3.39 -4.11
CA LYS A 63 3.32 -4.15 -3.66
C LYS A 63 2.87 -5.26 -4.60
N GLY A 64 3.25 -5.19 -5.88
CA GLY A 64 2.95 -6.24 -6.86
C GLY A 64 3.86 -7.45 -6.73
N LYS A 65 5.12 -7.25 -6.31
CA LYS A 65 6.11 -8.31 -6.10
C LYS A 65 6.11 -8.84 -4.67
N TYR A 66 5.80 -7.98 -3.71
CA TYR A 66 5.76 -8.28 -2.27
C TYR A 66 4.39 -7.89 -1.70
N PRO A 67 3.31 -8.59 -2.08
CA PRO A 67 1.95 -8.22 -1.69
C PRO A 67 1.71 -8.35 -0.18
N GLU A 68 2.47 -9.19 0.53
CA GLU A 68 2.49 -9.34 1.98
C GLU A 68 3.03 -8.10 2.71
N MET A 69 3.86 -7.30 2.04
CA MET A 69 4.43 -6.06 2.57
C MET A 69 3.63 -4.81 2.19
N ARG A 70 2.51 -4.98 1.47
CA ARG A 70 1.73 -3.87 0.90
C ARG A 70 1.30 -2.86 1.96
N TRP A 71 0.96 -3.31 3.16
CA TRP A 71 0.39 -2.48 4.22
C TRP A 71 1.32 -2.30 5.42
N LEU A 72 2.61 -2.57 5.26
CA LEU A 72 3.62 -2.21 6.25
C LEU A 72 3.93 -0.71 6.14
N LEU A 73 3.74 0.04 7.23
CA LEU A 73 4.01 1.48 7.27
C LEU A 73 5.49 1.79 6.98
N ASP A 74 6.41 0.93 7.44
CA ASP A 74 7.84 1.06 7.17
C ASP A 74 8.23 0.77 5.71
N ASN A 75 7.33 0.13 4.95
CA ASN A 75 7.53 -0.14 3.52
C ASN A 75 7.06 1.00 2.61
N VAL A 76 6.63 2.13 3.17
CA VAL A 76 6.14 3.24 2.37
C VAL A 76 6.74 4.57 2.81
N GLU A 77 6.87 5.48 1.86
CA GLU A 77 7.25 6.88 2.05
C GLU A 77 6.25 7.78 1.33
N ILE A 78 6.09 9.01 1.81
CA ILE A 78 5.35 10.03 1.07
C ILE A 78 6.31 10.73 0.13
N ARG A 79 6.06 10.64 -1.18
CA ARG A 79 6.81 11.32 -2.24
C ARG A 79 5.88 12.13 -3.13
N CYS A 80 6.34 13.25 -3.66
CA CYS A 80 5.60 13.93 -4.74
C CYS A 80 5.71 13.13 -6.04
N ALA A 81 4.84 13.40 -7.01
CA ALA A 81 4.82 12.68 -8.29
C ALA A 81 6.18 12.71 -9.01
N GLY A 82 6.90 13.84 -8.95
CA GLY A 82 8.25 13.99 -9.55
C GLY A 82 9.27 13.04 -8.92
N ASP A 83 9.35 13.04 -7.59
CA ASP A 83 10.31 12.21 -6.83
C ASP A 83 9.89 10.73 -6.76
N HIS A 84 8.63 10.42 -7.09
CA HIS A 84 8.14 9.05 -7.19
C HIS A 84 8.44 8.40 -8.55
N PHE A 85 8.29 9.14 -9.66
CA PHE A 85 8.30 8.54 -10.99
C PHE A 85 9.44 9.02 -11.91
N TYR A 86 9.89 10.27 -11.82
CA TYR A 86 10.62 10.90 -12.93
C TYR A 86 12.01 11.41 -12.59
N LYS A 87 12.22 11.88 -11.36
CA LYS A 87 13.49 12.51 -10.98
C LYS A 87 14.57 11.48 -10.68
N LYS A 88 15.83 11.94 -10.65
CA LYS A 88 16.96 11.17 -10.16
C LYS A 88 16.69 10.68 -8.73
N GLY A 89 16.96 9.41 -8.44
CA GLY A 89 16.67 8.77 -7.16
C GLY A 89 15.19 8.37 -6.98
N SER A 90 14.36 8.43 -8.03
CA SER A 90 12.98 7.96 -7.95
C SER A 90 12.88 6.43 -8.06
N PRO A 91 11.98 5.78 -7.30
CA PRO A 91 11.83 4.31 -7.33
C PRO A 91 11.53 3.74 -8.72
N HIS A 92 10.81 4.50 -9.55
CA HIS A 92 10.38 4.06 -10.89
C HIS A 92 11.24 4.59 -12.03
N GLY A 93 11.92 5.73 -11.87
CA GLY A 93 12.72 6.35 -12.91
C GLY A 93 14.23 6.12 -12.77
N ASP A 94 14.73 5.94 -11.56
CA ASP A 94 16.16 5.79 -11.27
C ASP A 94 16.39 4.82 -10.10
N SER A 95 16.38 3.55 -10.39
CA SER A 95 16.56 2.48 -9.40
C SER A 95 17.90 2.57 -8.66
N ALA A 96 18.99 2.95 -9.32
CA ALA A 96 20.31 3.07 -8.70
C ALA A 96 20.35 4.20 -7.67
N GLY A 97 19.89 5.39 -8.04
CA GLY A 97 19.77 6.53 -7.13
C GLY A 97 18.78 6.28 -5.98
N PHE A 98 17.75 5.46 -6.21
CA PHE A 98 16.85 5.04 -5.13
C PHE A 98 17.54 4.11 -4.13
N HIS A 99 18.38 3.18 -4.58
CA HIS A 99 19.18 2.35 -3.68
C HIS A 99 20.20 3.18 -2.88
N GLU A 100 20.80 4.21 -3.50
CA GLU A 100 21.66 5.16 -2.80
C GLU A 100 20.88 5.90 -1.71
N TRP A 101 19.68 6.40 -2.01
CA TRP A 101 18.78 7.00 -1.01
C TRP A 101 18.52 6.06 0.17
N LEU A 102 18.16 4.81 -0.11
CA LEU A 102 17.87 3.81 0.93
C LEU A 102 19.07 3.50 1.82
N SER A 103 20.30 3.63 1.31
CA SER A 103 21.51 3.38 2.10
C SER A 103 21.66 4.31 3.31
N HIS A 104 20.95 5.44 3.35
CA HIS A 104 20.89 6.33 4.49
C HIS A 104 19.97 5.83 5.62
N TYR A 105 19.21 4.76 5.37
CA TYR A 105 18.24 4.15 6.31
C TYR A 105 18.53 2.67 6.57
N PRO A 106 19.74 2.30 7.07
CA PRO A 106 20.18 0.91 7.10
C PRO A 106 19.29 0.00 7.96
N LEU A 107 18.74 0.51 9.06
CA LEU A 107 17.85 -0.28 9.94
C LEU A 107 16.52 -0.59 9.26
N THR A 108 15.95 0.39 8.56
CA THR A 108 14.72 0.19 7.77
C THR A 108 14.96 -0.82 6.66
N VAL A 109 16.08 -0.69 5.95
CA VAL A 109 16.45 -1.61 4.86
C VAL A 109 16.61 -3.04 5.39
N GLN A 110 17.32 -3.22 6.49
CA GLN A 110 17.50 -4.53 7.14
C GLN A 110 16.15 -5.14 7.52
N TYR A 111 15.29 -4.40 8.21
CA TYR A 111 13.96 -4.87 8.59
C TYR A 111 13.14 -5.29 7.37
N LEU A 112 13.10 -4.47 6.33
CA LEU A 112 12.35 -4.78 5.12
C LEU A 112 12.92 -5.99 4.36
N GLN A 113 14.24 -6.17 4.36
CA GLN A 113 14.88 -7.37 3.80
C GLN A 113 14.46 -8.65 4.56
N GLU A 114 14.40 -8.61 5.88
CA GLU A 114 13.92 -9.70 6.71
C GLU A 114 12.44 -10.02 6.41
N GLN A 115 11.58 -9.00 6.25
CA GLN A 115 10.18 -9.20 5.86
C GLN A 115 10.06 -9.80 4.45
N ALA A 116 10.84 -9.30 3.49
CA ALA A 116 10.83 -9.76 2.09
C ALA A 116 11.36 -11.20 1.93
N ALA A 117 12.20 -11.66 2.85
CA ALA A 117 12.72 -13.04 2.86
C ALA A 117 11.70 -14.07 3.37
N ARG A 118 10.59 -13.65 3.96
CA ARG A 118 9.53 -14.54 4.44
C ARG A 118 8.77 -15.14 3.27
N THR A 119 8.82 -16.44 3.13
CA THR A 119 8.12 -17.20 2.06
C THR A 119 6.85 -17.92 2.56
N ASP A 120 6.60 -17.89 3.86
CA ASP A 120 5.47 -18.54 4.54
C ASP A 120 4.18 -17.72 4.50
N VAL A 121 4.28 -16.42 4.17
CA VAL A 121 3.13 -15.51 4.20
C VAL A 121 2.30 -15.63 2.93
N LYS A 122 1.03 -16.00 3.09
CA LYS A 122 0.04 -16.01 2.00
C LYS A 122 -0.95 -14.87 2.18
N VAL A 123 -1.15 -14.09 1.13
CA VAL A 123 -2.12 -12.98 1.13
C VAL A 123 -3.52 -13.52 0.87
N THR A 124 -4.10 -14.09 1.91
CA THR A 124 -5.49 -14.56 1.95
C THR A 124 -6.45 -13.44 2.30
N LEU A 125 -7.77 -13.68 2.24
CA LEU A 125 -8.76 -12.72 2.74
C LEU A 125 -8.56 -12.45 4.24
N GLU A 126 -8.29 -13.49 5.03
CA GLU A 126 -8.02 -13.37 6.46
C GLU A 126 -6.79 -12.49 6.75
N PHE A 127 -5.70 -12.63 5.98
CA PHE A 127 -4.54 -11.75 6.07
C PHE A 127 -4.92 -10.29 5.80
N ILE A 128 -5.75 -10.04 4.77
CA ILE A 128 -6.19 -8.68 4.39
C ILE A 128 -7.07 -8.06 5.49
N GLU A 129 -7.96 -8.85 6.10
CA GLU A 129 -8.79 -8.43 7.23
C GLU A 129 -7.96 -8.19 8.49
N GLN A 130 -6.93 -9.00 8.75
CA GLN A 130 -6.01 -8.78 9.85
C GLN A 130 -5.24 -7.49 9.66
N ALA A 131 -4.70 -7.24 8.48
CA ALA A 131 -4.04 -5.97 8.13
C ALA A 131 -4.97 -4.77 8.34
N ASN A 132 -6.28 -4.90 8.00
CA ASN A 132 -7.27 -3.85 8.25
C ASN A 132 -7.40 -3.54 9.75
N ARG A 133 -7.53 -4.56 10.59
CA ARG A 133 -7.62 -4.38 12.05
C ARG A 133 -6.38 -3.67 12.62
N GLU A 134 -5.20 -4.09 12.18
CA GLU A 134 -3.93 -3.50 12.64
C GLU A 134 -3.75 -2.06 12.19
N LEU A 135 -4.05 -1.75 10.94
CA LEU A 135 -4.00 -0.38 10.40
C LEU A 135 -4.98 0.54 11.12
N ARG A 136 -6.20 0.09 11.38
CA ARG A 136 -7.20 0.86 12.15
C ARG A 136 -6.72 1.13 13.57
N ALA A 137 -6.13 0.15 14.24
CA ALA A 137 -5.58 0.32 15.57
C ALA A 137 -4.43 1.35 15.59
N GLN A 138 -3.52 1.27 14.61
CA GLN A 138 -2.44 2.24 14.45
C GLN A 138 -2.98 3.65 14.18
N TYR A 139 -3.98 3.77 13.31
CA TYR A 139 -4.62 5.05 12.99
C TYR A 139 -5.26 5.70 14.21
N LEU A 140 -6.04 4.93 14.98
CA LEU A 140 -6.69 5.44 16.20
C LEU A 140 -5.67 5.89 17.25
N LYS A 141 -4.57 5.14 17.40
CA LYS A 141 -3.45 5.51 18.29
C LYS A 141 -2.79 6.81 17.83
N ALA A 142 -2.48 6.93 16.53
CA ALA A 142 -1.84 8.13 15.98
C ALA A 142 -2.77 9.36 16.07
N ALA A 143 -4.05 9.22 15.77
CA ALA A 143 -5.04 10.28 15.86
C ALA A 143 -5.29 10.70 17.32
N GLY A 144 -5.34 9.74 18.26
CA GLY A 144 -5.53 10.02 19.70
C GLY A 144 -4.34 10.74 20.35
N SER A 145 -3.12 10.49 19.88
CA SER A 145 -1.91 11.18 20.38
C SER A 145 -1.81 12.64 19.96
N GLN A 146 -2.56 13.08 18.94
CA GLN A 146 -2.58 14.49 18.50
C GLN A 146 -3.50 15.38 19.36
N TRP A 147 -4.33 14.80 20.24
CA TRP A 147 -5.30 15.52 21.09
C TRP A 147 -4.96 15.44 22.58
N GLY A 148 -3.77 14.97 22.94
CA GLY A 148 -3.36 14.65 24.32
C GLY A 148 -2.25 15.53 24.89
N GLU A 149 -2.16 16.83 24.51
CA GLU A 149 -1.34 17.84 25.22
C GLU A 149 -2.17 19.05 25.57
#